data_04438f6e2d92d4d47baaf803bfb5cd54
#
_entry.id   04438f6e2d92d4d47baaf803bfb5cd54
#
_cell.length_a   1.000
_cell.length_b   1.000
_cell.length_c   1.000
_cell.angle_alpha   90.00
_cell.angle_beta   90.00
_cell.angle_gamma   90.00
#
_symmetry.space_group_name_H-M   'P 1'
#
loop_
_entity.id
_entity.type
_entity.pdbx_description
1 polymer ?
#
loop_
_entity_poly.entity_id
_entity_poly.type
_entity_poly.pdbx_seq_one_letter_code
_entity_poly.pdbx_strand_id
1 'polypeptide(L)'
;GDVYKRQATGGQILQHDGEICDARFSKCCGGITERYRYCWEDIDKPYLMAVRDNAEGVDTDAVAPDLTIEANAEAWIRQSPDAFCNTTDATILSQVLNDYDQETKDFYRWRVSYSQQELKTLIANRLKMNMGDIVALEPLERGASGRISRLRIVGTKRQYIIGKELEIRRTLSESHLYSSAFVVEPHGDIDGVPERFDILGAGWGHGVGLCQIGAAVMSEQGYSYDKILLHYYRGAEIKKIY
;
A
#
# COMPACT_ATOMS: atom_id res chain seq x y z
N GLY A 1 21.19 -19.66 -11.28
CA GLY A 1 20.54 -18.78 -10.33
C GLY A 1 19.41 -19.40 -9.52
N ASP A 2 18.18 -19.53 -10.07
CA ASP A 2 16.99 -19.87 -9.28
C ASP A 2 16.97 -21.29 -8.69
N VAL A 3 17.55 -22.26 -9.36
CA VAL A 3 17.61 -23.65 -8.88
C VAL A 3 18.44 -23.74 -7.59
N TYR A 4 19.59 -23.07 -7.52
CA TYR A 4 20.44 -23.06 -6.32
C TYR A 4 19.78 -22.30 -5.16
N LYS A 5 19.08 -21.20 -5.42
CA LYS A 5 18.35 -20.47 -4.39
C LYS A 5 17.22 -21.31 -3.78
N ARG A 6 16.46 -22.03 -4.61
CA ARG A 6 15.40 -22.95 -4.17
C ARG A 6 15.96 -24.15 -3.38
N GLN A 7 17.15 -24.64 -3.75
CA GLN A 7 17.80 -25.71 -2.99
C GLN A 7 18.30 -25.24 -1.62
N ALA A 8 18.86 -24.02 -1.54
CA ALA A 8 19.36 -23.46 -0.29
C ALA A 8 18.25 -23.22 0.76
N THR A 9 17.01 -22.94 0.30
CA THR A 9 15.83 -22.72 1.17
C THR A 9 14.87 -23.90 1.19
N GLY A 10 15.29 -25.06 0.64
CA GLY A 10 14.46 -26.27 0.58
C GLY A 10 14.03 -26.72 1.98
N GLY A 11 12.74 -26.94 2.16
CA GLY A 11 12.15 -27.34 3.43
C GLY A 11 12.09 -26.26 4.50
N GLN A 12 12.40 -25.01 4.17
CA GLN A 12 12.23 -23.89 5.11
C GLN A 12 10.84 -23.26 5.00
N ILE A 13 10.25 -22.96 6.13
CA ILE A 13 8.97 -22.26 6.28
C ILE A 13 9.12 -21.09 7.27
N LEU A 14 8.26 -20.10 7.11
CA LEU A 14 8.00 -19.11 8.17
C LEU A 14 6.91 -19.65 9.09
N GLN A 15 7.17 -19.65 10.39
CA GLN A 15 6.18 -20.01 11.40
C GLN A 15 6.15 -18.99 12.55
N HIS A 16 5.02 -18.94 13.23
CA HIS A 16 4.80 -18.17 14.45
C HIS A 16 3.99 -19.03 15.42
N ASP A 17 4.46 -19.22 16.64
CA ASP A 17 3.84 -20.06 17.68
C ASP A 17 3.48 -21.48 17.18
N GLY A 18 4.34 -22.06 16.34
CA GLY A 18 4.16 -23.40 15.80
C GLY A 18 3.27 -23.50 14.56
N GLU A 19 2.60 -22.42 14.17
CA GLU A 19 1.73 -22.36 12.99
C GLU A 19 2.45 -21.74 11.78
N ILE A 20 2.17 -22.25 10.58
CA ILE A 20 2.73 -21.70 9.34
C ILE A 20 2.15 -20.31 9.09
N CYS A 21 3.03 -19.32 8.85
CA CYS A 21 2.64 -17.95 8.58
C CYS A 21 1.94 -17.81 7.23
N ASP A 22 0.87 -17.00 7.19
CA ASP A 22 0.29 -16.47 5.97
C ASP A 22 1.21 -15.36 5.42
N ALA A 23 2.23 -15.75 4.67
CA ALA A 23 3.31 -14.86 4.23
C ALA A 23 2.87 -13.92 3.09
N ARG A 24 2.05 -12.91 3.43
CA ARG A 24 1.57 -11.87 2.50
C ARG A 24 2.70 -10.98 2.02
N PHE A 25 2.62 -10.53 0.78
CA PHE A 25 3.56 -9.58 0.21
C PHE A 25 2.86 -8.61 -0.75
N SER A 26 3.44 -7.43 -0.94
CA SER A 26 2.97 -6.43 -1.89
C SER A 26 4.14 -5.81 -2.64
N LYS A 27 3.85 -5.15 -3.75
CA LYS A 27 4.87 -4.57 -4.63
C LYS A 27 5.67 -3.47 -3.93
N CYS A 28 4.98 -2.49 -3.33
CA CYS A 28 5.58 -1.37 -2.60
C CYS A 28 4.72 -0.97 -1.41
N CYS A 29 5.28 -0.95 -0.20
CA CYS A 29 4.53 -0.58 1.00
C CYS A 29 4.29 0.95 1.11
N GLY A 30 5.13 1.78 0.47
CA GLY A 30 5.07 3.24 0.55
C GLY A 30 5.79 3.81 1.77
N GLY A 31 6.68 3.01 2.40
CA GLY A 31 7.54 3.37 3.53
C GLY A 31 7.12 2.79 4.87
N ILE A 32 5.87 2.34 5.02
CA ILE A 32 5.37 1.60 6.19
C ILE A 32 4.45 0.49 5.69
N THR A 33 4.62 -0.74 6.21
CA THR A 33 3.73 -1.86 5.87
C THR A 33 2.39 -1.73 6.61
N GLU A 34 1.35 -2.37 6.06
CA GLU A 34 0.01 -2.34 6.64
C GLU A 34 -0.25 -3.56 7.55
N ARG A 35 -1.19 -3.44 8.47
CA ARG A 35 -1.68 -4.54 9.28
C ARG A 35 -2.76 -5.32 8.52
N TYR A 36 -2.78 -6.65 8.71
CA TYR A 36 -3.69 -7.57 8.02
C TYR A 36 -5.17 -7.14 8.12
N ARG A 37 -5.63 -6.73 9.31
CA ARG A 37 -7.03 -6.39 9.60
C ARG A 37 -7.62 -5.27 8.72
N TYR A 38 -6.81 -4.35 8.23
CA TYR A 38 -7.29 -3.24 7.39
C TYR A 38 -7.55 -3.65 5.94
N CYS A 39 -7.04 -4.80 5.52
CA CYS A 39 -7.19 -5.31 4.16
C CYS A 39 -8.19 -6.46 4.05
N TRP A 40 -8.29 -7.31 5.07
CA TRP A 40 -9.12 -8.53 5.07
C TRP A 40 -10.03 -8.60 6.32
N GLU A 41 -10.05 -9.74 7.02
CA GLU A 41 -10.82 -9.93 8.22
C GLU A 41 -10.32 -9.03 9.36
N ASP A 42 -11.22 -8.65 10.26
CA ASP A 42 -10.90 -7.80 11.41
C ASP A 42 -10.23 -8.60 12.54
N ILE A 43 -9.11 -9.22 12.20
CA ILE A 43 -8.22 -9.96 13.11
C ILE A 43 -6.79 -9.48 12.92
N ASP A 44 -6.01 -9.47 13.98
CA ASP A 44 -4.58 -9.22 13.88
C ASP A 44 -3.82 -10.55 13.73
N LYS A 45 -2.82 -10.54 12.85
CA LYS A 45 -1.81 -11.58 12.77
C LYS A 45 -0.51 -11.01 13.33
N PRO A 46 0.02 -11.54 14.44
CA PRO A 46 1.14 -10.94 15.16
C PRO A 46 2.38 -10.69 14.30
N TYR A 47 2.59 -11.53 13.28
CA TYR A 47 3.70 -11.42 12.33
C TYR A 47 3.39 -10.55 11.09
N LEU A 48 2.16 -10.00 10.95
CA LEU A 48 1.75 -9.07 9.89
C LEU A 48 1.36 -7.71 10.48
N MET A 49 2.25 -7.17 11.30
CA MET A 49 2.12 -5.84 11.91
C MET A 49 2.73 -4.77 10.99
N ALA A 50 2.41 -3.52 11.28
CA ALA A 50 3.04 -2.39 10.60
C ALA A 50 4.52 -2.30 10.94
N VAL A 51 5.36 -2.19 9.91
CA VAL A 51 6.82 -2.09 10.03
C VAL A 51 7.29 -0.92 9.19
N ARG A 52 8.16 -0.08 9.75
CA ARG A 52 8.88 0.95 9.01
C ARG A 52 9.85 0.27 8.04
N ASP A 53 9.79 0.65 6.76
CA ASP A 53 10.60 0.07 5.66
C ASP A 53 11.96 0.78 5.55
N ASN A 54 12.73 0.77 6.64
CA ASN A 54 14.07 1.36 6.71
C ASN A 54 15.01 0.51 7.57
N ALA A 55 16.31 0.85 7.57
CA ALA A 55 17.28 0.19 8.43
C ALA A 55 16.96 0.41 9.92
N GLU A 56 17.21 -0.60 10.73
CA GLU A 56 17.08 -0.48 12.19
C GLU A 56 18.02 0.61 12.73
N GLY A 57 17.50 1.49 13.56
CA GLY A 57 18.27 2.55 14.20
C GLY A 57 18.41 3.86 13.39
N VAL A 58 17.86 3.94 12.18
CA VAL A 58 17.92 5.18 11.37
C VAL A 58 17.00 6.28 11.93
N ASP A 59 15.94 5.91 12.63
CA ASP A 59 14.99 6.85 13.24
C ASP A 59 14.95 6.70 14.79
N THR A 60 16.11 6.71 15.45
CA THR A 60 16.17 6.55 16.91
C THR A 60 15.53 7.71 17.68
N ASP A 61 15.33 8.87 17.04
CA ASP A 61 14.77 10.07 17.69
C ASP A 61 13.37 10.47 17.17
N ALA A 62 12.88 9.88 16.09
CA ALA A 62 11.53 10.13 15.56
C ALA A 62 10.69 8.86 15.62
N VAL A 63 9.74 8.84 16.54
CA VAL A 63 8.67 7.84 16.53
C VAL A 63 7.97 7.95 15.16
N ALA A 64 7.84 6.82 14.43
CA ALA A 64 7.10 6.80 13.18
C ALA A 64 5.72 7.46 13.40
N PRO A 65 5.29 8.38 12.53
CA PRO A 65 4.02 9.07 12.73
C PRO A 65 2.86 8.07 12.73
N ASP A 66 1.88 8.29 13.59
CA ASP A 66 0.64 7.51 13.58
C ASP A 66 -0.19 7.91 12.34
N LEU A 67 -0.11 7.08 11.29
CA LEU A 67 -0.79 7.33 10.02
C LEU A 67 -2.30 6.97 10.04
N THR A 68 -2.83 6.52 11.17
CA THR A 68 -4.28 6.42 11.36
C THR A 68 -4.92 7.80 11.54
N ILE A 69 -4.08 8.81 11.87
CA ILE A 69 -4.48 10.21 11.97
C ILE A 69 -4.37 10.86 10.59
N GLU A 70 -5.47 11.42 10.09
CA GLU A 70 -5.56 12.00 8.73
C GLU A 70 -4.45 12.99 8.41
N ALA A 71 -4.19 13.96 9.30
CA ALA A 71 -3.16 14.98 9.08
C ALA A 71 -1.74 14.38 8.95
N ASN A 72 -1.44 13.32 9.72
CA ASN A 72 -0.17 12.63 9.64
C ASN A 72 -0.05 11.82 8.35
N ALA A 73 -1.15 11.14 7.94
CA ALA A 73 -1.20 10.38 6.69
C ALA A 73 -1.03 11.30 5.49
N GLU A 74 -1.71 12.46 5.49
CA GLU A 74 -1.57 13.48 4.46
C GLU A 74 -0.13 13.98 4.36
N ALA A 75 0.48 14.37 5.47
CA ALA A 75 1.86 14.83 5.51
C ALA A 75 2.83 13.76 4.99
N TRP A 76 2.65 12.50 5.40
CA TRP A 76 3.44 11.35 4.95
C TRP A 76 3.35 11.10 3.43
N ILE A 77 2.12 11.15 2.89
CA ILE A 77 1.87 10.90 1.46
C ILE A 77 2.47 12.02 0.61
N ARG A 78 2.37 13.28 1.05
CA ARG A 78 2.93 14.44 0.34
C ARG A 78 4.45 14.51 0.40
N GLN A 79 5.05 13.97 1.45
CA GLN A 79 6.49 13.86 1.60
C GLN A 79 7.01 12.59 0.91
N SER A 80 8.33 12.48 0.78
CA SER A 80 9.01 11.29 0.26
C SER A 80 10.10 10.86 1.24
N PRO A 81 9.73 10.43 2.46
CA PRO A 81 10.70 10.05 3.48
C PRO A 81 11.52 8.83 3.05
N ASP A 82 12.71 8.71 3.62
CA ASP A 82 13.61 7.61 3.33
C ASP A 82 12.99 6.27 3.73
N ALA A 83 13.10 5.31 2.80
CA ALA A 83 12.66 3.93 2.97
C ALA A 83 13.42 3.03 1.98
N PHE A 84 13.56 1.76 2.26
CA PHE A 84 14.14 0.82 1.31
C PHE A 84 13.39 0.84 -0.03
N CYS A 85 12.06 0.88 0.00
CA CYS A 85 11.27 0.93 -1.23
C CYS A 85 11.20 2.31 -1.91
N ASN A 86 11.86 3.35 -1.36
CA ASN A 86 11.98 4.65 -2.01
C ASN A 86 13.16 4.64 -3.01
N THR A 87 13.01 3.92 -4.10
CA THR A 87 14.03 3.79 -5.15
C THR A 87 13.42 3.94 -6.54
N THR A 88 14.19 4.54 -7.43
CA THR A 88 13.92 4.61 -8.88
C THR A 88 14.98 3.87 -9.70
N ASP A 89 15.84 3.09 -9.04
CA ASP A 89 16.89 2.32 -9.70
C ASP A 89 16.28 1.23 -10.58
N ALA A 90 16.44 1.40 -11.89
CA ALA A 90 15.89 0.49 -12.89
C ALA A 90 16.44 -0.94 -12.78
N THR A 91 17.70 -1.11 -12.32
CA THR A 91 18.33 -2.42 -12.15
C THR A 91 17.63 -3.19 -11.03
N ILE A 92 17.37 -2.52 -9.91
CA ILE A 92 16.65 -3.10 -8.77
C ILE A 92 15.20 -3.39 -9.15
N LEU A 93 14.50 -2.42 -9.75
CA LEU A 93 13.09 -2.55 -10.12
C LEU A 93 12.88 -3.70 -11.12
N SER A 94 13.77 -3.90 -12.09
CA SER A 94 13.68 -4.98 -13.08
C SER A 94 13.79 -6.39 -12.49
N GLN A 95 14.34 -6.54 -11.28
CA GLN A 95 14.46 -7.84 -10.61
C GLN A 95 13.15 -8.32 -9.99
N VAL A 96 12.24 -7.40 -9.65
CA VAL A 96 11.01 -7.70 -8.89
C VAL A 96 9.74 -7.34 -9.63
N LEU A 97 9.84 -6.59 -10.72
CA LEU A 97 8.70 -6.14 -11.51
C LEU A 97 8.59 -6.96 -12.80
N ASN A 98 7.35 -7.27 -13.17
CA ASN A 98 7.04 -7.84 -14.46
C ASN A 98 7.23 -6.80 -15.58
N ASP A 99 7.36 -7.25 -16.83
CA ASP A 99 7.54 -6.34 -17.98
C ASP A 99 6.45 -5.27 -18.07
N TYR A 100 5.22 -5.61 -17.75
CA TYR A 100 4.07 -4.68 -17.71
C TYR A 100 4.19 -3.58 -16.66
N ASP A 101 4.97 -3.80 -15.61
CA ASP A 101 5.14 -2.85 -14.50
C ASP A 101 6.38 -1.96 -14.69
N GLN A 102 7.17 -2.21 -15.74
CA GLN A 102 8.40 -1.43 -16.02
C GLN A 102 8.12 -0.11 -16.73
N GLU A 103 6.88 0.14 -17.18
CA GLU A 103 6.46 1.38 -17.84
C GLU A 103 6.45 2.58 -16.88
N THR A 104 6.38 2.34 -15.56
CA THR A 104 6.42 3.40 -14.54
C THR A 104 7.53 3.15 -13.52
N LYS A 105 8.01 4.23 -12.90
CA LYS A 105 8.93 4.19 -11.75
C LYS A 105 8.28 4.74 -10.47
N ASP A 106 7.03 5.15 -10.56
CA ASP A 106 6.30 5.88 -9.52
C ASP A 106 5.62 4.93 -8.52
N PHE A 107 6.37 3.93 -8.02
CA PHE A 107 5.83 2.95 -7.07
C PHE A 107 5.74 3.49 -5.65
N TYR A 108 6.68 4.35 -5.25
CA TYR A 108 6.75 4.89 -3.91
C TYR A 108 5.76 6.02 -3.70
N ARG A 109 5.68 6.93 -4.69
CA ARG A 109 4.70 8.02 -4.74
C ARG A 109 4.13 8.09 -6.15
N TRP A 110 2.83 8.28 -6.26
CA TRP A 110 2.13 8.32 -7.53
C TRP A 110 1.04 9.39 -7.53
N ARG A 111 0.62 9.79 -8.72
CA ARG A 111 -0.48 10.73 -8.93
C ARG A 111 -1.34 10.26 -10.08
N VAL A 112 -2.66 10.39 -9.93
CA VAL A 112 -3.65 10.24 -11.00
C VAL A 112 -4.61 11.42 -10.94
N SER A 113 -5.16 11.79 -12.08
CA SER A 113 -6.11 12.89 -12.19
C SER A 113 -7.35 12.40 -12.92
N TYR A 114 -8.50 12.80 -12.44
CA TYR A 114 -9.80 12.50 -13.05
C TYR A 114 -10.58 13.79 -13.21
N SER A 115 -11.18 14.00 -14.39
CA SER A 115 -12.28 14.95 -14.52
C SER A 115 -13.48 14.47 -13.72
N GLN A 116 -14.40 15.40 -13.41
CA GLN A 116 -15.68 15.07 -12.77
C GLN A 116 -16.41 13.95 -13.51
N GLN A 117 -16.45 14.02 -14.85
CA GLN A 117 -17.17 13.03 -15.66
C GLN A 117 -16.52 11.65 -15.62
N GLU A 118 -15.18 11.56 -15.65
CA GLU A 118 -14.45 10.28 -15.53
C GLU A 118 -14.70 9.64 -14.16
N LEU A 119 -14.50 10.39 -13.08
CA LEU A 119 -14.66 9.88 -11.72
C LEU A 119 -16.11 9.42 -11.45
N LYS A 120 -17.09 10.23 -11.85
CA LYS A 120 -18.52 9.90 -11.78
C LYS A 120 -18.84 8.61 -12.52
N THR A 121 -18.32 8.45 -13.72
CA THR A 121 -18.55 7.26 -14.57
C THR A 121 -17.91 6.02 -13.95
N LEU A 122 -16.67 6.10 -13.49
CA LEU A 122 -15.97 5.00 -12.80
C LEU A 122 -16.77 4.52 -11.59
N ILE A 123 -17.14 5.44 -10.70
CA ILE A 123 -17.87 5.12 -9.47
C ILE A 123 -19.25 4.54 -9.80
N ALA A 124 -20.00 5.14 -10.72
CA ALA A 124 -21.32 4.64 -11.11
C ALA A 124 -21.26 3.23 -11.71
N ASN A 125 -20.29 2.97 -12.57
CA ASN A 125 -20.08 1.66 -13.18
C ASN A 125 -19.71 0.60 -12.17
N ARG A 126 -18.89 0.94 -11.18
CA ARG A 126 -18.43 0.00 -10.17
C ARG A 126 -19.52 -0.30 -9.13
N LEU A 127 -20.14 0.74 -8.58
CA LEU A 127 -21.16 0.60 -7.54
C LEU A 127 -22.53 0.23 -8.09
N LYS A 128 -22.75 0.32 -9.41
CA LYS A 128 -24.08 0.18 -10.05
C LYS A 128 -25.11 1.13 -9.46
N MET A 129 -24.66 2.32 -9.08
CA MET A 129 -25.48 3.35 -8.44
C MET A 129 -25.22 4.73 -9.06
N ASN A 130 -26.30 5.51 -9.23
CA ASN A 130 -26.17 6.91 -9.65
C ASN A 130 -25.93 7.79 -8.43
N MET A 131 -24.69 8.21 -8.23
CA MET A 131 -24.29 9.11 -7.13
C MET A 131 -24.62 10.58 -7.42
N GLY A 132 -24.95 10.93 -8.66
CA GLY A 132 -24.93 12.32 -9.11
C GLY A 132 -23.50 12.75 -9.46
N ASP A 133 -23.22 14.04 -9.39
CA ASP A 133 -21.85 14.55 -9.50
C ASP A 133 -21.12 14.29 -8.18
N ILE A 134 -19.83 13.99 -8.27
CA ILE A 134 -19.03 13.69 -7.09
C ILE A 134 -18.60 15.00 -6.43
N VAL A 135 -18.93 15.15 -5.16
CA VAL A 135 -18.60 16.33 -4.35
C VAL A 135 -17.32 16.11 -3.57
N ALA A 136 -17.17 14.93 -2.94
CA ALA A 136 -15.98 14.62 -2.13
C ALA A 136 -15.73 13.10 -2.05
N LEU A 137 -14.46 12.76 -1.80
CA LEU A 137 -14.00 11.45 -1.37
C LEU A 137 -13.38 11.64 0.01
N GLU A 138 -14.05 11.17 1.06
CA GLU A 138 -13.69 11.45 2.46
C GLU A 138 -13.17 10.18 3.14
N PRO A 139 -11.89 10.11 3.52
CA PRO A 139 -11.38 9.06 4.37
C PRO A 139 -12.10 9.05 5.72
N LEU A 140 -12.67 7.91 6.12
CA LEU A 140 -13.30 7.74 7.43
C LEU A 140 -12.42 6.95 8.39
N GLU A 141 -11.57 6.09 7.86
CA GLU A 141 -10.67 5.25 8.63
C GLU A 141 -9.42 4.94 7.81
N ARG A 142 -8.25 5.04 8.45
CA ARG A 142 -6.97 4.65 7.89
C ARG A 142 -6.31 3.58 8.74
N GLY A 143 -5.58 2.70 8.09
CA GLY A 143 -4.67 1.76 8.73
C GLY A 143 -3.32 2.39 9.07
N ALA A 144 -2.47 1.58 9.68
CA ALA A 144 -1.17 2.02 10.19
C ALA A 144 -0.19 2.49 9.10
N SER A 145 -0.41 2.15 7.84
CA SER A 145 0.36 2.62 6.68
C SER A 145 -0.25 3.86 5.98
N GLY A 146 -1.29 4.43 6.55
CA GLY A 146 -2.08 5.50 5.94
C GLY A 146 -3.06 5.03 4.86
N ARG A 147 -3.16 3.72 4.60
CA ARG A 147 -4.16 3.18 3.67
C ARG A 147 -5.56 3.38 4.21
N ILE A 148 -6.44 3.87 3.36
CA ILE A 148 -7.86 4.06 3.69
C ILE A 148 -8.51 2.68 3.72
N SER A 149 -9.12 2.32 4.84
CA SER A 149 -9.92 1.10 5.03
C SER A 149 -11.42 1.36 4.91
N ARG A 150 -11.86 2.61 5.13
CA ARG A 150 -13.24 3.06 4.91
C ARG A 150 -13.25 4.44 4.26
N LEU A 151 -13.93 4.53 3.12
CA LEU A 151 -14.05 5.75 2.31
C LEU A 151 -15.52 6.12 2.14
N ARG A 152 -15.88 7.36 2.44
CA ARG A 152 -17.18 7.93 2.08
C ARG A 152 -17.06 8.61 0.72
N ILE A 153 -17.91 8.23 -0.21
CA ILE A 153 -18.12 8.90 -1.48
C ILE A 153 -19.34 9.80 -1.32
N VAL A 154 -19.16 11.10 -1.50
CA VAL A 154 -20.22 12.09 -1.41
C VAL A 154 -20.56 12.53 -2.83
N GLY A 155 -21.79 12.27 -3.24
CA GLY A 155 -22.32 12.75 -4.50
C GLY A 155 -23.51 13.68 -4.27
N THR A 156 -23.91 14.43 -5.31
CA THR A 156 -25.05 15.36 -5.24
C THR A 156 -26.38 14.68 -4.99
N LYS A 157 -26.52 13.39 -5.30
CA LYS A 157 -27.75 12.63 -5.11
C LYS A 157 -27.74 11.75 -3.87
N ARG A 158 -26.59 11.27 -3.44
CA ARG A 158 -26.46 10.36 -2.29
C ARG A 158 -25.03 10.27 -1.79
N GLN A 159 -24.87 9.71 -0.60
CA GLN A 159 -23.60 9.32 -0.05
C GLN A 159 -23.52 7.79 0.07
N TYR A 160 -22.32 7.23 -0.05
CA TYR A 160 -22.11 5.80 0.11
C TYR A 160 -20.73 5.52 0.72
N ILE A 161 -20.67 4.56 1.64
CA ILE A 161 -19.41 4.18 2.30
C ILE A 161 -18.95 2.85 1.73
N ILE A 162 -17.70 2.79 1.29
CA ILE A 162 -17.04 1.58 0.81
C ILE A 162 -15.87 1.22 1.70
N GLY A 163 -15.49 -0.02 1.71
CA GLY A 163 -14.34 -0.64 2.33
C GLY A 163 -14.27 -2.11 1.91
N LYS A 164 -13.16 -2.81 1.96
CA LYS A 164 -11.87 -2.37 2.50
C LYS A 164 -10.92 -1.90 1.37
N GLU A 165 -9.63 -2.03 1.58
CA GLU A 165 -8.55 -1.53 0.72
C GLU A 165 -8.78 -1.85 -0.77
N LEU A 166 -9.00 -3.12 -1.10
CA LEU A 166 -9.17 -3.56 -2.49
C LEU A 166 -10.43 -3.00 -3.14
N GLU A 167 -11.53 -2.90 -2.40
CA GLU A 167 -12.79 -2.36 -2.92
C GLU A 167 -12.66 -0.87 -3.23
N ILE A 168 -11.96 -0.11 -2.39
CA ILE A 168 -11.67 1.31 -2.62
C ILE A 168 -10.86 1.46 -3.92
N ARG A 169 -9.81 0.67 -4.09
CA ARG A 169 -8.96 0.70 -5.30
C ARG A 169 -9.73 0.36 -6.57
N ARG A 170 -10.60 -0.66 -6.50
CA ARG A 170 -11.43 -1.09 -7.63
C ARG A 170 -12.49 -0.05 -8.00
N THR A 171 -12.99 0.68 -7.04
CA THR A 171 -14.02 1.70 -7.27
C THR A 171 -13.47 2.94 -7.96
N LEU A 172 -12.20 3.25 -7.74
CA LEU A 172 -11.55 4.46 -8.23
C LEU A 172 -10.64 4.22 -9.47
N SER A 173 -10.74 3.07 -10.13
CA SER A 173 -9.98 2.79 -11.35
C SER A 173 -10.69 1.73 -12.20
N GLU A 174 -10.45 1.72 -13.49
CA GLU A 174 -10.97 0.68 -14.39
C GLU A 174 -10.48 -0.72 -14.04
N SER A 175 -9.21 -0.85 -13.65
CA SER A 175 -8.64 -2.07 -13.10
C SER A 175 -8.66 -2.05 -11.58
N HIS A 176 -7.68 -1.43 -10.99
CA HIS A 176 -7.59 -1.08 -9.56
C HIS A 176 -6.50 -0.01 -9.38
N LEU A 177 -6.78 0.96 -8.53
CA LEU A 177 -5.85 2.03 -8.19
C LEU A 177 -4.58 1.44 -7.55
N TYR A 178 -3.46 2.12 -7.63
CA TYR A 178 -2.15 1.62 -7.14
C TYR A 178 -2.17 1.18 -5.67
N SER A 179 -2.75 1.99 -4.80
CA SER A 179 -3.02 1.66 -3.39
C SER A 179 -4.23 2.45 -2.88
N SER A 180 -4.66 2.21 -1.64
CA SER A 180 -5.62 3.07 -0.95
C SER A 180 -4.97 4.09 0.00
N ALA A 181 -3.63 4.19 0.01
CA ALA A 181 -2.92 5.25 0.72
C ALA A 181 -2.86 6.49 -0.17
N PHE A 182 -3.87 7.32 -0.10
CA PHE A 182 -3.94 8.54 -0.92
C PHE A 182 -4.62 9.71 -0.20
N VAL A 183 -4.38 10.91 -0.74
CA VAL A 183 -5.11 12.14 -0.47
C VAL A 183 -5.74 12.64 -1.74
N VAL A 184 -6.81 13.42 -1.62
CA VAL A 184 -7.59 13.93 -2.75
C VAL A 184 -7.55 15.45 -2.76
N GLU A 185 -7.22 16.02 -3.90
CA GLU A 185 -7.24 17.47 -4.14
C GLU A 185 -8.32 17.80 -5.16
N PRO A 186 -9.46 18.35 -4.72
CA PRO A 186 -10.47 18.85 -5.64
C PRO A 186 -10.02 20.17 -6.27
N HIS A 187 -10.30 20.36 -7.56
CA HIS A 187 -9.99 21.57 -8.31
C HIS A 187 -11.20 22.06 -9.11
N GLY A 188 -11.28 23.38 -9.25
CA GLY A 188 -12.45 24.02 -9.81
C GLY A 188 -13.65 23.89 -8.88
N ASP A 189 -14.58 24.81 -8.97
CA ASP A 189 -15.82 24.75 -8.19
C ASP A 189 -16.93 25.41 -9.05
N ILE A 190 -17.90 24.62 -9.42
CA ILE A 190 -19.13 25.10 -10.04
C ILE A 190 -20.27 24.69 -9.10
N ASP A 191 -20.80 25.66 -8.37
CA ASP A 191 -21.90 25.47 -7.43
C ASP A 191 -21.63 24.39 -6.36
N GLY A 192 -20.39 24.31 -5.83
CA GLY A 192 -19.97 23.34 -4.82
C GLY A 192 -19.58 21.96 -5.39
N VAL A 193 -19.43 21.84 -6.71
CA VAL A 193 -19.04 20.60 -7.39
C VAL A 193 -17.67 20.79 -8.05
N PRO A 194 -16.65 20.02 -7.66
CA PRO A 194 -15.32 20.08 -8.30
C PRO A 194 -15.36 19.63 -9.76
N GLU A 195 -14.59 20.30 -10.61
CA GLU A 195 -14.43 19.95 -12.03
C GLU A 195 -13.43 18.82 -12.25
N ARG A 196 -12.44 18.70 -11.34
CA ARG A 196 -11.34 17.73 -11.40
C ARG A 196 -10.91 17.30 -10.00
N PHE A 197 -10.44 16.08 -9.91
CA PHE A 197 -9.83 15.49 -8.71
C PHE A 197 -8.43 15.00 -9.03
N ASP A 198 -7.43 15.49 -8.31
CA ASP A 198 -6.09 14.92 -8.29
C ASP A 198 -5.97 14.01 -7.07
N ILE A 199 -5.53 12.78 -7.30
CA ILE A 199 -5.30 11.78 -6.26
C ILE A 199 -3.80 11.55 -6.18
N LEU A 200 -3.21 11.91 -5.04
CA LEU A 200 -1.80 11.68 -4.73
C LEU A 200 -1.69 10.51 -3.76
N GLY A 201 -0.84 9.54 -4.05
CA GLY A 201 -0.77 8.36 -3.22
C GLY A 201 0.62 7.81 -2.99
N ALA A 202 0.67 6.80 -2.12
CA ALA A 202 1.89 6.15 -1.68
C ALA A 202 1.79 4.63 -1.77
N GLY A 203 2.84 4.01 -2.31
CA GLY A 203 2.96 2.56 -2.42
C GLY A 203 2.07 1.92 -3.47
N TRP A 204 2.22 0.59 -3.63
CA TRP A 204 1.53 -0.21 -4.63
C TRP A 204 1.12 -1.56 -4.05
N GLY A 205 -0.16 -1.83 -4.04
CA GLY A 205 -0.78 -2.99 -3.43
C GLY A 205 -1.24 -2.74 -1.99
N HIS A 206 -1.68 -3.80 -1.34
CA HIS A 206 -2.27 -3.75 0.01
C HIS A 206 -1.26 -3.39 1.13
N GLY A 207 0.04 -3.50 0.88
CA GLY A 207 1.08 -3.08 1.82
C GLY A 207 1.37 -4.05 2.97
N VAL A 208 0.64 -5.13 3.12
CA VAL A 208 0.79 -6.09 4.24
C VAL A 208 1.95 -7.05 4.00
N GLY A 209 2.76 -7.27 5.03
CA GLY A 209 3.89 -8.20 5.01
C GLY A 209 5.07 -7.68 4.19
N LEU A 210 5.71 -8.56 3.40
CA LEU A 210 6.93 -8.23 2.68
C LEU A 210 6.70 -7.18 1.57
N CYS A 211 7.50 -6.13 1.58
CA CYS A 211 7.60 -5.17 0.49
C CYS A 211 8.62 -5.67 -0.55
N GLN A 212 8.17 -6.02 -1.76
CA GLN A 212 9.04 -6.62 -2.77
C GLN A 212 10.19 -5.68 -3.19
N ILE A 213 9.89 -4.40 -3.43
CA ILE A 213 10.92 -3.41 -3.79
C ILE A 213 11.87 -3.18 -2.63
N GLY A 214 11.36 -3.02 -1.40
CA GLY A 214 12.21 -2.87 -0.22
C GLY A 214 13.11 -4.08 0.01
N ALA A 215 12.58 -5.29 -0.14
CA ALA A 215 13.35 -6.53 -0.04
C ALA A 215 14.47 -6.61 -1.10
N ALA A 216 14.21 -6.15 -2.33
CA ALA A 216 15.23 -6.09 -3.37
C ALA A 216 16.36 -5.10 -3.02
N VAL A 217 16.00 -3.91 -2.53
CA VAL A 217 16.99 -2.92 -2.07
C VAL A 217 17.82 -3.46 -0.91
N MET A 218 17.20 -4.10 0.08
CA MET A 218 17.91 -4.75 1.18
C MET A 218 18.88 -5.80 0.66
N SER A 219 18.48 -6.61 -0.32
CA SER A 219 19.34 -7.64 -0.94
C SER A 219 20.56 -7.01 -1.63
N GLU A 220 20.39 -5.92 -2.37
CA GLU A 220 21.51 -5.19 -2.99
C GLU A 220 22.44 -4.55 -1.95
N GLN A 221 21.91 -4.19 -0.79
CA GLN A 221 22.71 -3.71 0.36
C GLN A 221 23.38 -4.84 1.16
N GLY A 222 23.23 -6.09 0.73
CA GLY A 222 23.91 -7.26 1.32
C GLY A 222 23.20 -7.88 2.52
N TYR A 223 21.92 -7.56 2.76
CA TYR A 223 21.14 -8.27 3.76
C TYR A 223 20.89 -9.71 3.32
N SER A 224 21.06 -10.67 4.23
CA SER A 224 20.73 -12.06 3.97
C SER A 224 19.20 -12.27 3.91
N TYR A 225 18.74 -13.31 3.22
CA TYR A 225 17.32 -13.57 3.03
C TYR A 225 16.54 -13.73 4.34
N ASP A 226 17.16 -14.33 5.36
CA ASP A 226 16.58 -14.47 6.70
C ASP A 226 16.37 -13.12 7.39
N LYS A 227 17.34 -12.21 7.30
CA LYS A 227 17.22 -10.84 7.81
C LYS A 227 16.13 -10.08 7.07
N ILE A 228 16.02 -10.22 5.75
CA ILE A 228 14.96 -9.60 4.95
C ILE A 228 13.59 -10.13 5.38
N LEU A 229 13.42 -11.44 5.48
CA LEU A 229 12.14 -12.03 5.88
C LEU A 229 11.73 -11.59 7.30
N LEU A 230 12.65 -11.65 8.27
CA LEU A 230 12.37 -11.30 9.66
C LEU A 230 12.21 -9.78 9.90
N HIS A 231 12.69 -8.94 8.98
CA HIS A 231 12.38 -7.52 8.98
C HIS A 231 10.87 -7.27 8.78
N TYR A 232 10.25 -7.96 7.83
CA TYR A 232 8.84 -7.77 7.47
C TYR A 232 7.87 -8.65 8.27
N TYR A 233 8.30 -9.85 8.68
CA TYR A 233 7.50 -10.79 9.46
C TYR A 233 8.01 -10.86 10.89
N ARG A 234 7.83 -9.78 11.64
CA ARG A 234 8.36 -9.65 12.99
C ARG A 234 7.75 -10.67 13.94
N GLY A 235 8.59 -11.31 14.73
CA GLY A 235 8.15 -12.36 15.64
C GLY A 235 7.92 -13.73 14.98
N ALA A 236 8.05 -13.83 13.65
CA ALA A 236 8.14 -15.12 12.99
C ALA A 236 9.54 -15.72 13.13
N GLU A 237 9.64 -17.01 12.92
CA GLU A 237 10.90 -17.75 12.85
C GLU A 237 10.98 -18.56 11.54
N ILE A 238 12.21 -18.74 11.03
CA ILE A 238 12.46 -19.60 9.87
C ILE A 238 12.80 -20.99 10.41
N LYS A 239 12.00 -21.98 10.06
CA LYS A 239 12.18 -23.36 10.48
C LYS A 239 12.36 -24.29 9.31
N LYS A 240 13.33 -25.20 9.43
CA LYS A 240 13.51 -26.29 8.48
C LYS A 240 12.67 -27.48 8.93
N ILE A 241 11.82 -28.01 8.05
CA ILE A 241 10.87 -29.10 8.37
C ILE A 241 11.30 -30.46 7.81
N TYR A 242 12.26 -30.48 6.87
CA TYR A 242 12.93 -31.69 6.37
C TYR A 242 14.31 -31.40 5.78
#